data_8dc4f58cdf55b345c6f6a840d0992b57
#
_entry.id   8dc4f58cdf55b345c6f6a840d0992b57
#
_cell.length_a   1.000
_cell.length_b   1.000
_cell.length_c   1.000
_cell.angle_alpha   90.00
_cell.angle_beta   90.00
_cell.angle_gamma   90.00
#
_symmetry.space_group_name_H-M   'P 1'
#
loop_
_entity.id
_entity.type
_entity.pdbx_description
1 polymer ?
#
loop_
_entity_poly.entity_id
_entity_poly.type
_entity_poly.pdbx_seq_one_letter_code
_entity_poly.pdbx_strand_id
1 'polypeptide(L)'
;MALQGPFAVIADQPARDVVEALRAAGAYPIIEARWADAAAVLHARPPQGVILADGCADHARAAVLEKALEVQAEHEAGLFTPVIARARDDLIPRFADALSIAAKVPAERLVGRLTAALRVRTLHATVLRRMRTLATRTNAVPDLPNADPLDEAGVLVAGRGRSHPSLCTAAGEHVGVIGALTVEGAAHALKSRDIDGIIIGDGFGARVVEALLTVLAEEARFRDLPVAVVGNHTALIESFAPVLPNLERVGGSAAHAIEYLLPYIRLHAFGRRLKRMLACLDAKGAIDPDTGLLANAVFWRDLNRAVDTAEKRGAALSIARFSLPAADRRTGLEAARLVGRLMRHVDFACQEADKSIFTVFTETDLRAAHVVARRIASVLKKVMLTTDGKAGVETAVTLATLKPSDSTESLVARIVEEPPKPA
;
A
#
# COMPACT_ATOMS: atom_id res chain seq x y z
N MET A 1 4.82 -13.10 19.34
CA MET A 1 6.02 -13.45 18.55
C MET A 1 7.19 -12.78 19.23
N ALA A 2 8.21 -13.53 19.68
CA ALA A 2 9.39 -12.92 20.29
C ALA A 2 10.13 -12.06 19.26
N LEU A 3 10.58 -10.88 19.67
CA LEU A 3 11.36 -9.99 18.81
C LEU A 3 12.79 -10.55 18.72
N GLN A 4 13.10 -11.18 17.60
CA GLN A 4 14.44 -11.68 17.34
C GLN A 4 15.27 -10.58 16.67
N GLY A 5 16.37 -10.17 17.28
CA GLY A 5 17.26 -9.10 16.85
C GLY A 5 18.65 -9.59 16.50
N PRO A 6 19.61 -8.69 16.24
CA PRO A 6 19.94 -7.54 17.11
C PRO A 6 19.10 -6.28 16.87
N PHE A 7 18.83 -5.53 17.94
CA PHE A 7 18.21 -4.21 17.90
C PHE A 7 19.22 -3.18 18.41
N ALA A 8 19.41 -2.09 17.66
CA ALA A 8 20.26 -1.00 18.10
C ALA A 8 19.41 0.10 18.75
N VAL A 9 19.74 0.48 19.98
CA VAL A 9 19.16 1.63 20.68
C VAL A 9 20.24 2.70 20.74
N ILE A 10 20.01 3.82 20.06
CA ILE A 10 20.97 4.90 19.91
C ILE A 10 20.50 6.10 20.73
N ALA A 11 21.31 6.51 21.68
CA ALA A 11 21.04 7.66 22.55
C ALA A 11 22.33 8.13 23.25
N ASP A 12 22.47 9.44 23.45
CA ASP A 12 23.57 9.98 24.28
C ASP A 12 23.25 9.85 25.77
N GLN A 13 21.94 9.79 26.13
CA GLN A 13 21.47 9.54 27.48
C GLN A 13 20.90 8.12 27.62
N PRO A 14 21.06 7.43 28.77
CA PRO A 14 20.50 6.08 28.92
C PRO A 14 18.99 6.02 28.72
N ALA A 15 18.55 5.28 27.70
CA ALA A 15 17.13 5.09 27.35
C ALA A 15 16.55 3.85 28.06
N ARG A 16 16.58 3.83 29.38
CA ARG A 16 16.21 2.66 30.21
C ARG A 16 14.79 2.18 29.95
N ASP A 17 13.84 3.09 29.82
CA ASP A 17 12.44 2.77 29.56
C ASP A 17 12.26 2.04 28.21
N VAL A 18 12.98 2.46 27.17
CA VAL A 18 12.96 1.80 25.85
C VAL A 18 13.60 0.41 25.95
N VAL A 19 14.75 0.28 26.60
CA VAL A 19 15.45 -1.00 26.76
C VAL A 19 14.63 -1.98 27.59
N GLU A 20 13.99 -1.53 28.67
CA GLU A 20 13.11 -2.36 29.50
C GLU A 20 11.86 -2.82 28.72
N ALA A 21 11.23 -1.94 27.97
CA ALA A 21 10.08 -2.30 27.13
C ALA A 21 10.46 -3.31 26.04
N LEU A 22 11.62 -3.16 25.39
CA LEU A 22 12.15 -4.12 24.43
C LEU A 22 12.41 -5.49 25.08
N ARG A 23 13.04 -5.52 26.26
CA ARG A 23 13.28 -6.75 27.02
C ARG A 23 11.98 -7.45 27.43
N ALA A 24 11.01 -6.67 27.92
CA ALA A 24 9.68 -7.18 28.27
C ALA A 24 8.96 -7.81 27.06
N ALA A 25 9.19 -7.29 25.88
CA ALA A 25 8.68 -7.85 24.63
C ALA A 25 9.51 -9.04 24.08
N GLY A 26 10.56 -9.47 24.80
CA GLY A 26 11.41 -10.58 24.41
C GLY A 26 12.43 -10.24 23.32
N ALA A 27 12.78 -8.97 23.16
CA ALA A 27 13.80 -8.53 22.21
C ALA A 27 15.20 -8.94 22.68
N TYR A 28 15.95 -9.63 21.80
CA TYR A 28 17.32 -10.05 22.07
C TYR A 28 18.10 -10.34 20.79
N PRO A 29 19.38 -9.96 20.70
CA PRO A 29 20.12 -9.07 21.61
C PRO A 29 19.73 -7.59 21.41
N ILE A 30 19.91 -6.78 22.45
CA ILE A 30 19.78 -5.32 22.40
C ILE A 30 21.18 -4.71 22.52
N ILE A 31 21.52 -3.82 21.60
CA ILE A 31 22.81 -3.14 21.54
C ILE A 31 22.55 -1.67 21.82
N GLU A 32 23.05 -1.18 22.95
CA GLU A 32 23.00 0.24 23.29
C GLU A 32 24.25 0.94 22.74
N ALA A 33 24.09 2.05 22.06
CA ALA A 33 25.18 2.84 21.48
C ALA A 33 24.93 4.34 21.66
N ARG A 34 26.00 5.11 21.82
CA ARG A 34 25.95 6.57 21.72
C ARG A 34 25.93 6.98 20.24
N TRP A 35 25.43 8.18 19.97
CA TRP A 35 25.44 8.72 18.62
C TRP A 35 26.83 8.73 17.97
N ALA A 36 27.90 8.97 18.78
CA ALA A 36 29.28 8.94 18.29
C ALA A 36 29.72 7.57 17.76
N ASP A 37 29.20 6.49 18.33
CA ASP A 37 29.61 5.11 18.04
C ASP A 37 28.60 4.37 17.15
N ALA A 38 27.47 5.00 16.85
CA ALA A 38 26.33 4.36 16.20
C ALA A 38 26.69 3.73 14.85
N ALA A 39 27.40 4.44 13.97
CA ALA A 39 27.80 3.92 12.67
C ALA A 39 28.74 2.70 12.77
N ALA A 40 29.69 2.72 13.69
CA ALA A 40 30.60 1.61 13.92
C ALA A 40 29.85 0.37 14.44
N VAL A 41 28.88 0.57 15.33
CA VAL A 41 28.03 -0.51 15.86
C VAL A 41 27.18 -1.13 14.76
N LEU A 42 26.55 -0.32 13.90
CA LEU A 42 25.76 -0.81 12.76
C LEU A 42 26.61 -1.62 11.78
N HIS A 43 27.82 -1.14 11.50
CA HIS A 43 28.72 -1.85 10.60
C HIS A 43 29.19 -3.19 11.19
N ALA A 44 29.53 -3.23 12.47
CA ALA A 44 29.99 -4.44 13.12
C ALA A 44 28.90 -5.52 13.29
N ARG A 45 27.66 -5.08 13.54
CA ARG A 45 26.50 -5.95 13.79
C ARG A 45 25.23 -5.35 13.18
N PRO A 46 24.92 -5.66 11.91
CA PRO A 46 23.73 -5.16 11.25
C PRO A 46 22.46 -5.46 12.07
N PRO A 47 21.72 -4.44 12.54
CA PRO A 47 20.53 -4.66 13.35
C PRO A 47 19.31 -4.96 12.47
N GLN A 48 18.33 -5.63 13.06
CA GLN A 48 17.02 -5.82 12.42
C GLN A 48 16.10 -4.61 12.56
N GLY A 49 16.43 -3.71 13.49
CA GLY A 49 15.73 -2.45 13.68
C GLY A 49 16.56 -1.51 14.53
N VAL A 50 16.42 -0.22 14.26
CA VAL A 50 17.14 0.86 14.94
C VAL A 50 16.14 1.74 15.66
N ILE A 51 16.43 2.06 16.92
CA ILE A 51 15.66 2.97 17.74
C ILE A 51 16.53 4.17 18.09
N LEU A 52 16.13 5.35 17.64
CA LEU A 52 16.72 6.62 18.01
C LEU A 52 15.95 7.11 19.24
N ALA A 53 16.48 6.85 20.44
CA ALA A 53 15.74 7.08 21.66
C ALA A 53 15.82 8.53 22.19
N ASP A 54 16.80 9.30 21.72
CA ASP A 54 16.87 10.74 21.91
C ASP A 54 17.17 11.47 20.59
N GLY A 55 16.86 12.77 20.54
CA GLY A 55 17.13 13.58 19.36
C GLY A 55 18.63 13.83 19.18
N CYS A 56 19.12 13.75 17.95
CA CYS A 56 20.49 14.13 17.62
C CYS A 56 20.57 15.63 17.35
N ALA A 57 21.22 16.37 18.27
CA ALA A 57 21.49 17.79 18.08
C ALA A 57 22.60 18.06 17.04
N ASP A 58 23.41 17.05 16.72
CA ASP A 58 24.54 17.14 15.80
C ASP A 58 24.17 16.57 14.41
N HIS A 59 24.01 17.47 13.46
CA HIS A 59 23.69 17.13 12.07
C HIS A 59 24.71 16.21 11.40
N ALA A 60 26.00 16.36 11.72
CA ALA A 60 27.04 15.55 11.13
C ALA A 60 26.94 14.09 11.57
N ARG A 61 26.65 13.85 12.85
CA ARG A 61 26.46 12.49 13.39
C ARG A 61 25.22 11.81 12.79
N ALA A 62 24.13 12.56 12.64
CA ALA A 62 22.94 12.05 11.98
C ALA A 62 23.23 11.63 10.54
N ALA A 63 23.94 12.42 9.76
CA ALA A 63 24.34 12.10 8.39
C ALA A 63 25.26 10.87 8.30
N VAL A 64 26.18 10.71 9.25
CA VAL A 64 27.06 9.52 9.33
C VAL A 64 26.25 8.26 9.59
N LEU A 65 25.25 8.33 10.47
CA LEU A 65 24.35 7.19 10.75
C LEU A 65 23.49 6.86 9.52
N GLU A 66 22.92 7.86 8.87
CA GLU A 66 22.13 7.69 7.65
C GLU A 66 22.95 6.98 6.56
N LYS A 67 24.18 7.43 6.33
CA LYS A 67 25.09 6.77 5.40
C LYS A 67 25.45 5.35 5.79
N ALA A 68 25.60 5.06 7.08
CA ALA A 68 25.85 3.70 7.56
C ALA A 68 24.65 2.76 7.31
N LEU A 69 23.43 3.28 7.44
CA LEU A 69 22.20 2.52 7.11
C LEU A 69 22.07 2.25 5.62
N GLU A 70 22.40 3.22 4.75
CA GLU A 70 22.44 3.02 3.30
C GLU A 70 23.43 1.91 2.91
N VAL A 71 24.67 2.00 3.41
CA VAL A 71 25.70 0.97 3.17
C VAL A 71 25.24 -0.40 3.65
N GLN A 72 24.60 -0.48 4.82
CA GLN A 72 24.04 -1.73 5.32
C GLN A 72 22.96 -2.27 4.37
N ALA A 73 22.05 -1.42 3.91
CA ALA A 73 21.00 -1.83 2.98
C ALA A 73 21.60 -2.40 1.68
N GLU A 74 22.63 -1.76 1.13
CA GLU A 74 23.34 -2.27 -0.05
C GLU A 74 23.95 -3.66 0.18
N HIS A 75 24.60 -3.89 1.32
CA HIS A 75 25.17 -5.20 1.68
C HIS A 75 24.11 -6.29 1.88
N GLU A 76 22.94 -5.94 2.40
CA GLU A 76 21.80 -6.86 2.56
C GLU A 76 20.91 -6.96 1.29
N ALA A 77 21.41 -6.53 0.13
CA ALA A 77 20.69 -6.52 -1.15
C ALA A 77 19.39 -5.71 -1.11
N GLY A 78 19.44 -4.54 -0.53
CA GLY A 78 18.33 -3.61 -0.43
C GLY A 78 17.32 -3.94 0.68
N LEU A 79 17.64 -4.85 1.60
CA LEU A 79 16.71 -5.22 2.66
C LEU A 79 16.41 -4.04 3.57
N PHE A 80 15.13 -3.68 3.66
CA PHE A 80 14.64 -2.60 4.52
C PHE A 80 14.95 -2.85 6.00
N THR A 81 15.54 -1.85 6.67
CA THR A 81 15.76 -1.85 8.11
C THR A 81 14.91 -0.74 8.74
N PRO A 82 13.92 -1.05 9.60
CA PRO A 82 13.08 -0.05 10.23
C PRO A 82 13.88 0.82 11.20
N VAL A 83 13.69 2.13 11.08
CA VAL A 83 14.20 3.13 12.02
C VAL A 83 13.03 3.77 12.73
N ILE A 84 13.02 3.76 14.06
CA ILE A 84 12.01 4.46 14.86
C ILE A 84 12.69 5.58 15.62
N ALA A 85 12.18 6.80 15.43
CA ALA A 85 12.72 7.97 16.11
C ALA A 85 11.75 8.47 17.17
N ARG A 86 12.22 8.55 18.42
CA ARG A 86 11.51 9.18 19.53
C ARG A 86 11.75 10.68 19.45
N ALA A 87 10.87 11.41 18.76
CA ALA A 87 10.98 12.85 18.60
C ALA A 87 10.69 13.59 19.91
N ARG A 88 11.47 14.60 20.23
CA ARG A 88 11.01 15.69 21.11
C ARG A 88 10.10 16.58 20.29
N ASP A 89 9.16 17.26 20.95
CA ASP A 89 8.05 18.04 20.34
C ASP A 89 8.50 19.09 19.28
N ASP A 90 9.80 19.40 19.22
CA ASP A 90 10.43 20.43 18.38
C ASP A 90 11.44 19.89 17.34
N LEU A 91 11.67 18.56 17.28
CA LEU A 91 12.62 17.96 16.34
C LEU A 91 11.88 17.05 15.37
N ILE A 92 11.72 17.51 14.14
CA ILE A 92 11.34 16.63 13.00
C ILE A 92 12.51 15.66 12.81
N PRO A 93 12.26 14.33 12.79
CA PRO A 93 13.32 13.37 12.53
C PRO A 93 13.93 13.66 11.15
N ARG A 94 15.22 13.83 11.08
CA ARG A 94 15.94 14.11 9.84
C ARG A 94 16.05 12.92 8.91
N PHE A 95 15.73 11.75 9.42
CA PHE A 95 15.66 10.55 8.62
C PHE A 95 14.31 10.53 7.90
N ALA A 96 14.32 10.71 6.58
CA ALA A 96 13.12 10.83 5.77
C ALA A 96 12.14 9.64 5.92
N ASP A 97 12.67 8.46 6.23
CA ASP A 97 11.90 7.22 6.36
C ASP A 97 11.76 6.72 7.82
N ALA A 98 12.25 7.49 8.80
CA ALA A 98 12.10 7.10 10.19
C ALA A 98 10.65 7.25 10.66
N LEU A 99 10.16 6.22 11.35
CA LEU A 99 8.86 6.23 11.98
C LEU A 99 8.91 7.05 13.27
N SER A 100 8.32 8.23 13.25
CA SER A 100 8.35 9.14 14.41
C SER A 100 7.36 8.70 15.47
N ILE A 101 7.76 8.83 16.74
CA ILE A 101 6.89 8.68 17.90
C ILE A 101 7.14 9.83 18.87
N ALA A 102 6.09 10.44 19.42
CA ALA A 102 6.25 11.54 20.35
C ALA A 102 6.97 11.07 21.65
N ALA A 103 7.86 11.91 22.18
CA ALA A 103 8.71 11.56 23.33
C ALA A 103 7.92 11.17 24.59
N LYS A 104 6.72 11.70 24.77
CA LYS A 104 5.84 11.44 25.93
C LYS A 104 5.04 10.14 25.82
N VAL A 105 5.10 9.47 24.67
CA VAL A 105 4.37 8.22 24.45
C VAL A 105 5.08 7.08 25.18
N PRO A 106 4.33 6.18 25.85
CA PRO A 106 4.90 5.02 26.52
C PRO A 106 5.78 4.16 25.62
N ALA A 107 6.87 3.62 26.14
CA ALA A 107 7.83 2.83 25.36
C ALA A 107 7.22 1.54 24.77
N GLU A 108 6.16 1.01 25.38
CA GLU A 108 5.39 -0.14 24.86
C GLU A 108 4.77 0.14 23.50
N ARG A 109 4.33 1.38 23.23
CA ARG A 109 3.81 1.80 21.92
C ARG A 109 4.91 1.83 20.86
N LEU A 110 6.14 2.22 21.23
CA LEU A 110 7.30 2.13 20.36
C LEU A 110 7.55 0.67 19.95
N VAL A 111 7.50 -0.26 20.90
CA VAL A 111 7.64 -1.69 20.65
C VAL A 111 6.54 -2.20 19.71
N GLY A 112 5.30 -1.75 19.87
CA GLY A 112 4.18 -2.07 18.98
C GLY A 112 4.46 -1.63 17.53
N ARG A 113 4.97 -0.39 17.34
CA ARG A 113 5.35 0.14 16.02
C ARG A 113 6.53 -0.59 15.41
N LEU A 114 7.55 -0.86 16.20
CA LEU A 114 8.69 -1.67 15.77
C LEU A 114 8.23 -3.04 15.28
N THR A 115 7.33 -3.69 16.02
CA THR A 115 6.76 -4.98 15.63
C THR A 115 6.00 -4.92 14.32
N ALA A 116 5.24 -3.84 14.08
CA ALA A 116 4.55 -3.61 12.81
C ALA A 116 5.55 -3.45 11.65
N ALA A 117 6.59 -2.64 11.84
CA ALA A 117 7.63 -2.42 10.84
C ALA A 117 8.47 -3.69 10.55
N LEU A 118 8.76 -4.49 11.58
CA LEU A 118 9.45 -5.77 11.43
C LEU A 118 8.65 -6.81 10.63
N ARG A 119 7.32 -6.74 10.65
CA ARG A 119 6.50 -7.58 9.75
C ARG A 119 6.75 -7.26 8.28
N VAL A 120 6.91 -5.97 7.95
CA VAL A 120 7.25 -5.54 6.58
C VAL A 120 8.68 -5.97 6.23
N ARG A 121 9.66 -5.81 7.14
CA ARG A 121 11.02 -6.32 6.94
C ARG A 121 11.04 -7.82 6.66
N THR A 122 10.32 -8.61 7.47
CA THR A 122 10.23 -10.07 7.29
C THR A 122 9.62 -10.44 5.95
N LEU A 123 8.58 -9.72 5.52
CA LEU A 123 7.97 -9.91 4.22
C LEU A 123 8.96 -9.57 3.09
N HIS A 124 9.69 -8.46 3.22
CA HIS A 124 10.73 -8.06 2.26
C HIS A 124 11.83 -9.12 2.14
N ALA A 125 12.37 -9.60 3.26
CA ALA A 125 13.35 -10.68 3.27
C ALA A 125 12.81 -11.96 2.59
N THR A 126 11.52 -12.25 2.76
CA THR A 126 10.87 -13.39 2.11
C THR A 126 10.78 -13.20 0.59
N VAL A 127 10.39 -12.02 0.13
CA VAL A 127 10.35 -11.67 -1.30
C VAL A 127 11.74 -11.79 -1.91
N LEU A 128 12.76 -11.17 -1.33
CA LEU A 128 14.14 -11.23 -1.82
C LEU A 128 14.67 -12.67 -1.90
N ARG A 129 14.38 -13.49 -0.89
CA ARG A 129 14.76 -14.91 -0.89
C ARG A 129 14.05 -15.69 -2.02
N ARG A 130 12.75 -15.45 -2.24
CA ARG A 130 11.98 -16.08 -3.31
C ARG A 130 12.46 -15.65 -4.70
N MET A 131 12.75 -14.36 -4.88
CA MET A 131 13.34 -13.84 -6.13
C MET A 131 14.67 -14.55 -6.44
N ARG A 132 15.58 -14.66 -5.47
CA ARG A 132 16.84 -15.38 -5.63
C ARG A 132 16.63 -16.84 -6.01
N THR A 133 15.70 -17.53 -5.35
CA THR A 133 15.37 -18.94 -5.66
C THR A 133 14.78 -19.07 -7.07
N LEU A 134 14.00 -18.12 -7.52
CA LEU A 134 13.44 -18.11 -8.87
C LEU A 134 14.53 -17.85 -9.92
N ALA A 135 15.43 -16.88 -9.65
CA ALA A 135 16.56 -16.55 -10.53
C ALA A 135 17.48 -17.74 -10.83
N THR A 136 17.60 -18.68 -9.91
CA THR A 136 18.37 -19.92 -10.17
C THR A 136 17.65 -20.91 -11.08
N ARG A 137 16.37 -20.71 -11.34
CA ARG A 137 15.52 -21.64 -12.11
C ARG A 137 15.03 -21.08 -13.44
N THR A 138 14.91 -19.75 -13.54
CA THR A 138 14.38 -19.06 -14.72
C THR A 138 15.11 -17.74 -14.92
N ASN A 139 15.28 -17.33 -16.20
CA ASN A 139 15.84 -16.01 -16.52
C ASN A 139 14.81 -14.87 -16.43
N ALA A 140 13.56 -15.16 -16.06
CA ALA A 140 12.47 -14.20 -16.00
C ALA A 140 12.00 -14.04 -14.55
N VAL A 141 12.78 -13.31 -13.75
CA VAL A 141 12.38 -12.90 -12.40
C VAL A 141 11.90 -11.45 -12.49
N PRO A 142 10.70 -11.13 -12.01
CA PRO A 142 10.25 -9.75 -11.96
C PRO A 142 11.12 -8.96 -10.99
N ASP A 143 11.54 -7.76 -11.40
CA ASP A 143 12.27 -6.85 -10.54
C ASP A 143 11.34 -6.22 -9.50
N LEU A 144 11.88 -5.89 -8.33
CA LEU A 144 11.16 -5.08 -7.36
C LEU A 144 11.03 -3.66 -7.91
N PRO A 145 9.83 -3.07 -8.01
CA PRO A 145 9.67 -1.73 -8.54
C PRO A 145 10.47 -0.70 -7.73
N ASN A 146 11.32 0.08 -8.41
CA ASN A 146 12.16 1.14 -7.80
C ASN A 146 11.39 2.45 -7.54
N ALA A 147 10.14 2.57 -8.00
CA ALA A 147 9.33 3.76 -7.78
C ALA A 147 9.00 3.95 -6.29
N ASP A 148 8.89 5.20 -5.83
CA ASP A 148 8.49 5.48 -4.46
C ASP A 148 7.14 4.82 -4.16
N PRO A 149 7.00 4.07 -3.05
CA PRO A 149 5.70 3.52 -2.64
C PRO A 149 4.59 4.56 -2.49
N LEU A 150 4.92 5.82 -2.20
CA LEU A 150 3.95 6.91 -2.12
C LEU A 150 3.26 7.23 -3.44
N ASP A 151 3.91 6.96 -4.59
CA ASP A 151 3.31 7.16 -5.91
C ASP A 151 2.01 6.35 -6.11
N GLU A 152 1.88 5.24 -5.39
CA GLU A 152 0.71 4.36 -5.45
C GLU A 152 -0.16 4.40 -4.19
N ALA A 153 0.26 5.17 -3.17
CA ALA A 153 -0.41 5.17 -1.89
C ALA A 153 -1.72 5.95 -1.92
N GLY A 154 -2.73 5.44 -1.23
CA GLY A 154 -4.04 6.08 -1.06
C GLY A 154 -4.34 6.38 0.41
N VAL A 155 -4.79 7.60 0.71
CA VAL A 155 -5.18 8.02 2.04
C VAL A 155 -6.66 8.35 2.09
N LEU A 156 -7.35 7.76 3.06
CA LEU A 156 -8.73 8.08 3.37
C LEU A 156 -8.78 9.25 4.36
N VAL A 157 -9.35 10.37 3.96
CA VAL A 157 -9.64 11.50 4.87
C VAL A 157 -11.13 11.45 5.21
N ALA A 158 -11.44 11.05 6.44
CA ALA A 158 -12.81 10.91 6.93
C ALA A 158 -13.13 12.03 7.92
N GLY A 159 -14.15 12.83 7.66
CA GLY A 159 -14.56 13.95 8.51
C GLY A 159 -15.44 14.93 7.77
N ARG A 160 -16.14 15.79 8.52
CA ARG A 160 -17.02 16.83 7.98
C ARG A 160 -16.82 18.19 8.64
N GLY A 161 -15.73 18.33 9.38
CA GLY A 161 -15.37 19.56 10.06
C GLY A 161 -14.58 20.53 9.18
N ARG A 162 -14.14 21.62 9.77
CA ARG A 162 -13.45 22.70 9.05
C ARG A 162 -12.05 22.27 8.56
N SER A 163 -11.42 21.29 9.20
CA SER A 163 -10.09 20.79 8.81
C SER A 163 -10.13 19.86 7.59
N HIS A 164 -11.30 19.31 7.22
CA HIS A 164 -11.40 18.32 6.14
C HIS A 164 -10.84 18.80 4.79
N PRO A 165 -11.17 20.01 4.27
CA PRO A 165 -10.61 20.47 3.00
C PRO A 165 -9.09 20.64 3.05
N SER A 166 -8.56 21.24 4.13
CA SER A 166 -7.10 21.47 4.28
C SER A 166 -6.34 20.14 4.44
N LEU A 167 -6.91 19.16 5.12
CA LEU A 167 -6.33 17.81 5.21
C LEU A 167 -6.32 17.10 3.84
N CYS A 168 -7.41 17.23 3.06
CA CYS A 168 -7.46 16.68 1.71
C CYS A 168 -6.43 17.34 0.79
N THR A 169 -6.27 18.68 0.85
CA THR A 169 -5.31 19.41 0.03
C THR A 169 -3.88 19.01 0.41
N ALA A 170 -3.52 19.06 1.69
CA ALA A 170 -2.19 18.72 2.16
C ALA A 170 -1.83 17.25 1.85
N ALA A 171 -2.76 16.31 2.00
CA ALA A 171 -2.53 14.92 1.62
C ALA A 171 -2.36 14.76 0.11
N GLY A 172 -3.14 15.50 -0.70
CA GLY A 172 -3.12 15.44 -2.16
C GLY A 172 -1.82 15.90 -2.81
N GLU A 173 -0.99 16.68 -2.09
CA GLU A 173 0.33 17.09 -2.55
C GLU A 173 1.33 15.91 -2.58
N HIS A 174 1.08 14.85 -1.82
CA HIS A 174 2.02 13.72 -1.65
C HIS A 174 1.44 12.38 -2.10
N VAL A 175 0.14 12.16 -1.90
CA VAL A 175 -0.51 10.86 -2.08
C VAL A 175 -1.91 11.01 -2.68
N GLY A 176 -2.54 9.91 -3.14
CA GLY A 176 -3.92 9.96 -3.54
C GLY A 176 -4.87 10.10 -2.36
N VAL A 177 -5.87 10.91 -2.55
CA VAL A 177 -6.83 11.23 -1.50
C VAL A 177 -8.21 10.68 -1.83
N ILE A 178 -8.82 10.07 -0.84
CA ILE A 178 -10.22 9.65 -0.87
C ILE A 178 -10.91 10.40 0.26
N GLY A 179 -11.76 11.36 -0.09
CA GLY A 179 -12.56 12.11 0.90
C GLY A 179 -13.83 11.37 1.27
N ALA A 180 -14.15 11.29 2.56
CA ALA A 180 -15.40 10.75 3.06
C ALA A 180 -16.00 11.66 4.13
N LEU A 181 -17.19 12.19 3.85
CA LEU A 181 -17.91 13.09 4.76
C LEU A 181 -18.81 12.31 5.73
N THR A 182 -19.01 11.02 5.50
CA THR A 182 -19.85 10.13 6.33
C THR A 182 -19.12 8.83 6.66
N VAL A 183 -19.58 8.14 7.69
CA VAL A 183 -19.04 6.83 8.11
C VAL A 183 -19.29 5.76 7.04
N GLU A 184 -20.44 5.80 6.40
CA GLU A 184 -20.82 4.88 5.33
C GLU A 184 -19.91 5.06 4.11
N GLY A 185 -19.58 6.32 3.76
CA GLY A 185 -18.61 6.64 2.71
C GLY A 185 -17.22 6.13 3.04
N ALA A 186 -16.77 6.32 4.29
CA ALA A 186 -15.50 5.80 4.77
C ALA A 186 -15.46 4.26 4.73
N ALA A 187 -16.50 3.59 5.23
CA ALA A 187 -16.61 2.14 5.20
C ALA A 187 -16.67 1.59 3.76
N HIS A 188 -17.35 2.29 2.85
CA HIS A 188 -17.35 1.92 1.43
C HIS A 188 -15.96 2.03 0.81
N ALA A 189 -15.24 3.12 1.08
CA ALA A 189 -13.87 3.31 0.61
C ALA A 189 -12.93 2.21 1.11
N LEU A 190 -12.99 1.86 2.39
CA LEU A 190 -12.21 0.79 3.00
C LEU A 190 -12.47 -0.60 2.37
N LYS A 191 -13.68 -0.84 1.87
CA LYS A 191 -14.03 -2.11 1.19
C LYS A 191 -13.65 -2.12 -0.27
N SER A 192 -13.71 -0.98 -0.96
CA SER A 192 -13.57 -0.90 -2.41
C SER A 192 -12.19 -0.48 -2.89
N ARG A 193 -11.35 0.13 -2.03
CA ARG A 193 -10.07 0.70 -2.41
C ARG A 193 -8.90 0.17 -1.58
N ASP A 194 -7.71 0.34 -2.13
CA ASP A 194 -6.45 0.16 -1.40
C ASP A 194 -6.17 1.43 -0.61
N ILE A 195 -6.26 1.32 0.71
CA ILE A 195 -6.01 2.42 1.64
C ILE A 195 -4.69 2.15 2.36
N ASP A 196 -3.80 3.13 2.36
CA ASP A 196 -2.49 3.06 3.00
C ASP A 196 -2.37 3.96 4.24
N GLY A 197 -3.39 4.77 4.50
CA GLY A 197 -3.51 5.56 5.71
C GLY A 197 -4.91 6.13 5.87
N ILE A 198 -5.27 6.40 7.11
CA ILE A 198 -6.55 7.03 7.45
C ILE A 198 -6.30 8.27 8.29
N ILE A 199 -6.98 9.36 7.93
CA ILE A 199 -7.04 10.57 8.75
C ILE A 199 -8.49 10.78 9.16
N ILE A 200 -8.76 10.66 10.43
CA ILE A 200 -10.07 10.97 11.01
C ILE A 200 -10.03 12.44 11.45
N GLY A 201 -10.61 13.30 10.63
CA GLY A 201 -10.70 14.74 10.87
C GLY A 201 -11.77 15.10 11.90
N ASP A 202 -11.90 16.39 12.18
CA ASP A 202 -12.91 16.94 13.06
C ASP A 202 -14.34 16.79 12.50
N GLY A 203 -15.34 17.05 13.35
CA GLY A 203 -16.76 17.01 13.00
C GLY A 203 -17.42 15.64 13.21
N PHE A 204 -16.67 14.60 13.56
CA PHE A 204 -17.23 13.35 14.07
C PHE A 204 -17.23 13.35 15.60
N GLY A 205 -18.35 12.94 16.21
CA GLY A 205 -18.42 12.75 17.67
C GLY A 205 -17.65 11.51 18.12
N ALA A 206 -17.28 11.45 19.41
CA ALA A 206 -16.48 10.39 19.98
C ALA A 206 -17.00 8.97 19.68
N ARG A 207 -18.31 8.74 19.73
CA ARG A 207 -18.95 7.45 19.40
C ARG A 207 -18.72 7.03 17.95
N VAL A 208 -18.66 7.98 17.02
CA VAL A 208 -18.41 7.71 15.59
C VAL A 208 -16.96 7.33 15.38
N VAL A 209 -16.05 8.07 16.01
CA VAL A 209 -14.61 7.75 15.99
C VAL A 209 -14.36 6.38 16.59
N GLU A 210 -14.97 6.07 17.73
CA GLU A 210 -14.90 4.77 18.39
C GLU A 210 -15.37 3.63 17.46
N ALA A 211 -16.52 3.80 16.82
CA ALA A 211 -17.06 2.80 15.89
C ALA A 211 -16.11 2.55 14.70
N LEU A 212 -15.50 3.60 14.13
CA LEU A 212 -14.49 3.46 13.08
C LEU A 212 -13.25 2.71 13.56
N LEU A 213 -12.72 3.07 14.75
CA LEU A 213 -11.56 2.40 15.33
C LEU A 213 -11.86 0.93 15.66
N THR A 214 -13.06 0.61 16.11
CA THR A 214 -13.50 -0.76 16.36
C THR A 214 -13.45 -1.60 15.09
N VAL A 215 -14.03 -1.11 13.99
CA VAL A 215 -13.96 -1.78 12.68
C VAL A 215 -12.53 -2.03 12.22
N LEU A 216 -11.66 -1.04 12.41
CA LEU A 216 -10.23 -1.17 12.06
C LEU A 216 -9.50 -2.18 12.94
N ALA A 217 -9.84 -2.26 14.23
CA ALA A 217 -9.24 -3.19 15.18
C ALA A 217 -9.67 -4.65 14.97
N GLU A 218 -10.92 -4.87 14.55
CA GLU A 218 -11.48 -6.20 14.31
C GLU A 218 -10.97 -6.86 13.03
N GLU A 219 -10.64 -6.07 12.00
CA GLU A 219 -10.15 -6.62 10.73
C GLU A 219 -8.62 -6.71 10.70
N ALA A 220 -8.07 -7.92 10.67
CA ALA A 220 -6.62 -8.18 10.67
C ALA A 220 -5.86 -7.45 9.54
N ARG A 221 -6.51 -7.14 8.41
CA ARG A 221 -5.92 -6.42 7.29
C ARG A 221 -5.58 -4.97 7.62
N PHE A 222 -6.25 -4.36 8.61
CA PHE A 222 -6.05 -2.97 9.01
C PHE A 222 -5.15 -2.81 10.25
N ARG A 223 -4.73 -3.90 10.88
CA ARG A 223 -3.96 -3.85 12.13
C ARG A 223 -2.74 -2.92 12.07
N ASP A 224 -2.01 -2.93 10.94
CA ASP A 224 -0.79 -2.13 10.77
C ASP A 224 -1.03 -0.84 9.96
N LEU A 225 -2.29 -0.55 9.64
CA LEU A 225 -2.66 0.65 8.90
C LEU A 225 -2.38 1.91 9.73
N PRO A 226 -1.69 2.92 9.18
CA PRO A 226 -1.53 4.21 9.84
C PRO A 226 -2.87 4.92 10.01
N VAL A 227 -3.19 5.29 11.24
CA VAL A 227 -4.42 6.00 11.58
C VAL A 227 -4.09 7.25 12.37
N ALA A 228 -4.44 8.41 11.84
CA ALA A 228 -4.35 9.67 12.54
C ALA A 228 -5.74 10.16 12.96
N VAL A 229 -5.85 10.64 14.19
CA VAL A 229 -7.09 11.25 14.69
C VAL A 229 -6.80 12.70 15.04
N VAL A 230 -7.54 13.60 14.41
CA VAL A 230 -7.49 15.04 14.67
C VAL A 230 -8.47 15.36 15.79
N GLY A 231 -8.02 16.11 16.80
CA GLY A 231 -8.86 16.53 17.93
C GLY A 231 -8.53 15.85 19.26
N ASN A 232 -9.39 16.05 20.24
CA ASN A 232 -9.16 15.60 21.60
C ASN A 232 -9.85 14.26 21.91
N HIS A 233 -9.31 13.17 21.35
CA HIS A 233 -9.80 11.81 21.54
C HIS A 233 -8.76 10.94 22.30
N THR A 234 -8.01 11.53 23.25
CA THR A 234 -6.88 10.88 23.92
C THR A 234 -7.24 9.54 24.56
N ALA A 235 -8.35 9.47 25.31
CA ALA A 235 -8.78 8.24 25.97
C ALA A 235 -9.10 7.11 24.98
N LEU A 236 -9.73 7.42 23.84
CA LEU A 236 -9.98 6.45 22.78
C LEU A 236 -8.68 5.95 22.15
N ILE A 237 -7.76 6.86 21.86
CA ILE A 237 -6.47 6.50 21.27
C ILE A 237 -5.69 5.58 22.19
N GLU A 238 -5.66 5.86 23.48
CA GLU A 238 -5.01 5.00 24.47
C GLU A 238 -5.64 3.61 24.56
N SER A 239 -6.96 3.49 24.46
CA SER A 239 -7.65 2.21 24.52
C SER A 239 -7.42 1.33 23.28
N PHE A 240 -7.30 1.94 22.09
CA PHE A 240 -7.09 1.21 20.83
C PHE A 240 -5.60 1.02 20.46
N ALA A 241 -4.68 1.79 21.04
CA ALA A 241 -3.25 1.73 20.71
C ALA A 241 -2.60 0.33 20.84
N PRO A 242 -2.98 -0.55 21.78
CA PRO A 242 -2.44 -1.90 21.84
C PRO A 242 -2.79 -2.77 20.62
N VAL A 243 -3.94 -2.52 19.98
CA VAL A 243 -4.45 -3.30 18.83
C VAL A 243 -4.10 -2.62 17.51
N LEU A 244 -4.06 -1.28 17.50
CA LEU A 244 -3.69 -0.44 16.36
C LEU A 244 -2.36 0.29 16.64
N PRO A 245 -1.22 -0.36 16.45
CA PRO A 245 0.08 0.18 16.87
C PRO A 245 0.46 1.50 16.16
N ASN A 246 -0.06 1.74 14.96
CA ASN A 246 0.17 2.94 14.17
C ASN A 246 -0.95 3.99 14.32
N LEU A 247 -1.77 3.88 15.37
CA LEU A 247 -2.77 4.89 15.72
C LEU A 247 -2.10 6.05 16.44
N GLU A 248 -2.36 7.28 16.00
CA GLU A 248 -1.77 8.48 16.60
C GLU A 248 -2.77 9.62 16.69
N ARG A 249 -2.58 10.45 17.71
CA ARG A 249 -3.23 11.76 17.76
C ARG A 249 -2.36 12.76 17.05
N VAL A 250 -2.92 13.45 16.08
CA VAL A 250 -2.24 14.54 15.38
C VAL A 250 -2.91 15.86 15.70
N GLY A 251 -2.05 16.85 15.96
CA GLY A 251 -2.45 18.24 16.20
C GLY A 251 -1.64 19.17 15.30
N GLY A 252 -1.89 20.47 15.39
CA GLY A 252 -1.19 21.46 14.55
C GLY A 252 -1.84 21.68 13.19
N SER A 253 -1.04 22.04 12.20
CA SER A 253 -1.52 22.26 10.82
C SER A 253 -1.81 20.96 10.09
N ALA A 254 -2.61 21.03 9.03
CA ALA A 254 -2.87 19.88 8.16
C ALA A 254 -1.56 19.35 7.53
N ALA A 255 -0.67 20.25 7.09
CA ALA A 255 0.62 19.89 6.53
C ALA A 255 1.47 19.07 7.52
N HIS A 256 1.59 19.55 8.77
CA HIS A 256 2.33 18.83 9.80
C HIS A 256 1.75 17.44 10.09
N ALA A 257 0.42 17.32 10.12
CA ALA A 257 -0.23 16.02 10.30
C ALA A 257 0.09 15.03 9.18
N ILE A 258 0.15 15.51 7.94
CA ILE A 258 0.51 14.69 6.78
C ILE A 258 1.99 14.32 6.81
N GLU A 259 2.90 15.28 6.98
CA GLU A 259 4.34 15.04 7.07
C GLU A 259 4.69 13.98 8.12
N TYR A 260 4.01 14.03 9.28
CA TYR A 260 4.18 13.03 10.33
C TYR A 260 3.76 11.62 9.89
N LEU A 261 2.71 11.51 9.07
CA LEU A 261 2.17 10.22 8.63
C LEU A 261 2.88 9.64 7.40
N LEU A 262 3.52 10.46 6.57
CA LEU A 262 4.11 10.01 5.31
C LEU A 262 5.03 8.80 5.44
N PRO A 263 5.97 8.71 6.42
CA PRO A 263 6.81 7.52 6.58
C PRO A 263 6.01 6.25 6.87
N TYR A 264 4.94 6.36 7.64
CA TYR A 264 4.06 5.23 7.96
C TYR A 264 3.25 4.79 6.73
N ILE A 265 2.72 5.76 5.98
CA ILE A 265 1.99 5.51 4.73
C ILE A 265 2.90 4.84 3.71
N ARG A 266 4.14 5.36 3.55
CA ARG A 266 5.16 4.76 2.66
C ARG A 266 5.45 3.31 3.05
N LEU A 267 5.66 3.04 4.33
CA LEU A 267 5.93 1.70 4.83
C LEU A 267 4.75 0.75 4.59
N HIS A 268 3.51 1.21 4.82
CA HIS A 268 2.31 0.40 4.59
C HIS A 268 2.14 0.09 3.09
N ALA A 269 2.28 1.10 2.22
CA ALA A 269 2.22 0.95 0.76
C ALA A 269 3.32 -0.01 0.26
N PHE A 270 4.54 0.11 0.79
CA PHE A 270 5.63 -0.82 0.51
C PHE A 270 5.27 -2.25 0.91
N GLY A 271 4.76 -2.45 2.12
CA GLY A 271 4.30 -3.77 2.58
C GLY A 271 3.21 -4.36 1.67
N ARG A 272 2.30 -3.55 1.16
CA ARG A 272 1.27 -3.97 0.21
C ARG A 272 1.87 -4.34 -1.16
N ARG A 273 2.84 -3.58 -1.65
CA ARG A 273 3.62 -3.90 -2.86
C ARG A 273 4.34 -5.25 -2.72
N LEU A 274 4.98 -5.49 -1.57
CA LEU A 274 5.65 -6.76 -1.29
C LEU A 274 4.68 -7.95 -1.26
N LYS A 275 3.46 -7.77 -0.73
CA LYS A 275 2.42 -8.83 -0.76
C LYS A 275 2.02 -9.19 -2.19
N ARG A 276 1.85 -8.18 -3.07
CA ARG A 276 1.54 -8.43 -4.49
C ARG A 276 2.70 -9.12 -5.20
N MET A 277 3.94 -8.68 -4.93
CA MET A 277 5.14 -9.32 -5.49
C MET A 277 5.23 -10.77 -5.03
N LEU A 278 5.00 -11.07 -3.76
CA LEU A 278 5.02 -12.44 -3.26
C LEU A 278 3.96 -13.31 -3.96
N ALA A 279 2.75 -12.78 -4.16
CA ALA A 279 1.70 -13.49 -4.90
C ALA A 279 2.12 -13.76 -6.36
N CYS A 280 2.78 -12.79 -7.03
CA CYS A 280 3.35 -12.98 -8.36
C CYS A 280 4.40 -14.11 -8.38
N LEU A 281 5.32 -14.10 -7.43
CA LEU A 281 6.38 -15.10 -7.33
C LEU A 281 5.81 -16.50 -7.03
N ASP A 282 4.82 -16.60 -6.15
CA ASP A 282 4.15 -17.86 -5.82
C ASP A 282 3.34 -18.39 -7.02
N ALA A 283 2.79 -17.50 -7.84
CA ALA A 283 2.15 -17.81 -9.12
C ALA A 283 3.15 -18.03 -10.28
N LYS A 284 4.44 -18.09 -10.02
CA LYS A 284 5.51 -18.27 -11.02
C LYS A 284 5.50 -17.22 -12.14
N GLY A 285 5.17 -15.99 -11.81
CA GLY A 285 5.07 -14.88 -12.76
C GLY A 285 3.81 -14.85 -13.61
N ALA A 286 2.82 -15.69 -13.28
CA ALA A 286 1.53 -15.65 -14.01
C ALA A 286 0.68 -14.42 -13.67
N ILE A 287 0.94 -13.77 -12.54
CA ILE A 287 0.23 -12.57 -12.08
C ILE A 287 1.17 -11.38 -12.15
N ASP A 288 0.68 -10.27 -12.67
CA ASP A 288 1.39 -8.99 -12.65
C ASP A 288 1.39 -8.41 -11.23
N PRO A 289 2.57 -8.07 -10.67
CA PRO A 289 2.68 -7.65 -9.27
C PRO A 289 2.11 -6.24 -9.01
N ASP A 290 2.02 -5.40 -10.03
CA ASP A 290 1.50 -4.04 -9.88
C ASP A 290 -0.03 -4.00 -9.87
N THR A 291 -0.65 -4.78 -10.73
CA THR A 291 -2.10 -4.79 -10.93
C THR A 291 -2.82 -5.91 -10.18
N GLY A 292 -2.14 -7.06 -9.96
CA GLY A 292 -2.78 -8.28 -9.45
C GLY A 292 -3.61 -9.04 -10.50
N LEU A 293 -3.59 -8.60 -11.76
CA LEU A 293 -4.20 -9.27 -12.89
C LEU A 293 -3.23 -10.30 -13.50
N LEU A 294 -3.65 -11.03 -14.53
CA LEU A 294 -2.72 -11.88 -15.26
C LEU A 294 -1.62 -11.06 -15.94
N ALA A 295 -0.40 -11.58 -15.91
CA ALA A 295 0.67 -11.06 -16.74
C ALA A 295 0.26 -11.16 -18.22
N ASN A 296 0.63 -10.16 -19.03
CA ASN A 296 0.18 -10.02 -20.42
C ASN A 296 0.38 -11.31 -21.24
N ALA A 297 1.60 -11.87 -21.24
CA ALA A 297 1.90 -13.10 -21.97
C ALA A 297 1.04 -14.31 -21.53
N VAL A 298 0.67 -14.37 -20.25
CA VAL A 298 -0.20 -15.43 -19.72
C VAL A 298 -1.62 -15.21 -20.16
N PHE A 299 -2.11 -13.97 -20.10
CA PHE A 299 -3.44 -13.61 -20.55
C PHE A 299 -3.70 -14.00 -22.02
N TRP A 300 -2.80 -13.61 -22.92
CA TRP A 300 -2.97 -13.91 -24.34
C TRP A 300 -2.93 -15.41 -24.62
N ARG A 301 -2.06 -16.15 -23.94
CA ARG A 301 -2.04 -17.61 -24.05
C ARG A 301 -3.33 -18.25 -23.53
N ASP A 302 -3.86 -17.77 -22.40
CA ASP A 302 -5.08 -18.33 -21.82
C ASP A 302 -6.33 -17.90 -22.60
N LEU A 303 -6.33 -16.70 -23.22
CA LEU A 303 -7.38 -16.29 -24.16
C LEU A 303 -7.44 -17.24 -25.38
N ASN A 304 -6.30 -17.57 -26.00
CA ASN A 304 -6.26 -18.52 -27.11
C ASN A 304 -6.88 -19.87 -26.70
N ARG A 305 -6.52 -20.39 -25.54
CA ARG A 305 -7.10 -21.65 -25.03
C ARG A 305 -8.60 -21.54 -24.72
N ALA A 306 -9.03 -20.39 -24.20
CA ALA A 306 -10.43 -20.16 -23.90
C ALA A 306 -11.27 -20.08 -25.18
N VAL A 307 -10.76 -19.44 -26.25
CA VAL A 307 -11.39 -19.39 -27.56
C VAL A 307 -11.53 -20.81 -28.14
N ASP A 308 -10.44 -21.58 -28.21
CA ASP A 308 -10.45 -22.97 -28.67
C ASP A 308 -11.44 -23.85 -27.88
N THR A 309 -11.50 -23.65 -26.56
CA THR A 309 -12.40 -24.43 -25.71
C THR A 309 -13.85 -24.03 -25.93
N ALA A 310 -14.13 -22.73 -26.05
CA ALA A 310 -15.47 -22.21 -26.28
C ALA A 310 -16.02 -22.66 -27.65
N GLU A 311 -15.18 -22.62 -28.71
CA GLU A 311 -15.56 -23.09 -30.05
C GLU A 311 -15.91 -24.57 -30.06
N LYS A 312 -15.06 -25.42 -29.48
CA LYS A 312 -15.30 -26.88 -29.39
C LYS A 312 -16.54 -27.25 -28.60
N ARG A 313 -16.93 -26.45 -27.62
CA ARG A 313 -18.11 -26.71 -26.76
C ARG A 313 -19.35 -25.97 -27.21
N GLY A 314 -19.27 -25.07 -28.19
CA GLY A 314 -20.33 -24.15 -28.53
C GLY A 314 -20.72 -23.22 -27.38
N ALA A 315 -19.76 -22.90 -26.49
CA ALA A 315 -19.98 -22.04 -25.36
C ALA A 315 -19.80 -20.56 -25.72
N ALA A 316 -20.55 -19.69 -25.06
CA ALA A 316 -20.39 -18.24 -25.23
C ALA A 316 -19.10 -17.76 -24.58
N LEU A 317 -18.37 -16.88 -25.23
CA LEU A 317 -17.21 -16.17 -24.69
C LEU A 317 -17.24 -14.73 -25.16
N SER A 318 -17.05 -13.79 -24.26
CA SER A 318 -17.01 -12.37 -24.60
C SER A 318 -15.73 -11.73 -24.06
N ILE A 319 -15.23 -10.74 -24.79
CA ILE A 319 -14.07 -9.95 -24.38
C ILE A 319 -14.44 -8.47 -24.38
N ALA A 320 -14.02 -7.74 -23.34
CA ALA A 320 -14.18 -6.30 -23.25
C ALA A 320 -12.81 -5.62 -23.11
N ARG A 321 -12.68 -4.43 -23.69
CA ARG A 321 -11.57 -3.52 -23.49
C ARG A 321 -12.09 -2.26 -22.80
N PHE A 322 -11.53 -1.93 -21.65
CA PHE A 322 -11.77 -0.68 -20.95
C PHE A 322 -10.61 0.27 -21.26
N SER A 323 -10.88 1.33 -22.00
CA SER A 323 -9.89 2.35 -22.35
C SER A 323 -9.99 3.53 -21.37
N LEU A 324 -8.85 4.01 -20.91
CA LEU A 324 -8.70 5.05 -19.90
C LEU A 324 -7.80 6.16 -20.45
N PRO A 325 -8.24 6.93 -21.47
CA PRO A 325 -7.34 7.79 -22.26
C PRO A 325 -6.66 8.89 -21.45
N ALA A 326 -7.27 9.39 -20.39
CA ALA A 326 -6.75 10.45 -19.54
C ALA A 326 -6.11 9.94 -18.22
N ALA A 327 -5.96 8.60 -18.07
CA ALA A 327 -5.42 8.05 -16.84
C ALA A 327 -3.89 8.22 -16.77
N ASP A 328 -3.39 8.75 -15.65
CA ASP A 328 -1.99 8.66 -15.29
C ASP A 328 -1.64 7.22 -14.87
N ARG A 329 -0.38 6.96 -14.53
CA ARG A 329 0.06 5.62 -14.12
C ARG A 329 -0.73 5.11 -12.90
N ARG A 330 -0.92 5.97 -11.92
CA ARG A 330 -1.60 5.64 -10.66
C ARG A 330 -3.05 5.27 -10.90
N THR A 331 -3.78 6.12 -11.60
CA THR A 331 -5.18 5.92 -11.97
C THR A 331 -5.36 4.63 -12.76
N GLY A 332 -4.45 4.33 -13.70
CA GLY A 332 -4.46 3.08 -14.45
C GLY A 332 -4.29 1.84 -13.57
N LEU A 333 -3.35 1.87 -12.61
CA LEU A 333 -3.14 0.76 -11.68
C LEU A 333 -4.34 0.55 -10.73
N GLU A 334 -4.91 1.64 -10.20
CA GLU A 334 -6.12 1.55 -9.38
C GLU A 334 -7.30 0.97 -10.16
N ALA A 335 -7.49 1.39 -11.41
CA ALA A 335 -8.53 0.86 -12.27
C ALA A 335 -8.36 -0.64 -12.50
N ALA A 336 -7.16 -1.11 -12.81
CA ALA A 336 -6.86 -2.51 -13.00
C ALA A 336 -7.16 -3.36 -11.76
N ARG A 337 -6.74 -2.88 -10.59
CA ARG A 337 -7.03 -3.52 -9.30
C ARG A 337 -8.52 -3.57 -8.98
N LEU A 338 -9.24 -2.50 -9.32
CA LEU A 338 -10.68 -2.44 -9.12
C LEU A 338 -11.41 -3.41 -10.06
N VAL A 339 -11.02 -3.49 -11.33
CA VAL A 339 -11.55 -4.47 -12.28
C VAL A 339 -11.35 -5.89 -11.75
N GLY A 340 -10.14 -6.23 -11.28
CA GLY A 340 -9.85 -7.54 -10.70
C GLY A 340 -10.77 -7.92 -9.53
N ARG A 341 -11.18 -6.95 -8.71
CA ARG A 341 -12.12 -7.18 -7.59
C ARG A 341 -13.58 -7.33 -8.02
N LEU A 342 -13.95 -6.76 -9.15
CA LEU A 342 -15.32 -6.77 -9.65
C LEU A 342 -15.64 -7.96 -10.55
N MET A 343 -14.61 -8.67 -11.02
CA MET A 343 -14.74 -9.87 -11.86
C MET A 343 -15.14 -11.10 -11.05
N ARG A 344 -15.68 -12.10 -11.73
CA ARG A 344 -15.88 -13.44 -11.19
C ARG A 344 -14.55 -14.21 -11.18
N HIS A 345 -14.44 -15.22 -10.31
CA HIS A 345 -13.23 -16.07 -10.26
C HIS A 345 -12.91 -16.81 -11.57
N VAL A 346 -13.91 -17.02 -12.41
CA VAL A 346 -13.77 -17.70 -13.71
C VAL A 346 -13.39 -16.75 -14.85
N ASP A 347 -13.56 -15.45 -14.63
CA ASP A 347 -13.16 -14.40 -15.59
C ASP A 347 -11.70 -14.03 -15.34
N PHE A 348 -11.02 -13.54 -16.38
CA PHE A 348 -9.63 -13.12 -16.24
C PHE A 348 -9.35 -11.84 -17.04
N ALA A 349 -8.35 -11.10 -16.63
CA ALA A 349 -8.00 -9.81 -17.21
C ALA A 349 -6.51 -9.57 -17.21
N CYS A 350 -6.05 -8.66 -18.07
CA CYS A 350 -4.71 -8.07 -18.02
C CYS A 350 -4.79 -6.56 -18.25
N GLN A 351 -3.72 -5.86 -17.94
CA GLN A 351 -3.52 -4.47 -18.30
C GLN A 351 -2.44 -4.37 -19.39
N GLU A 352 -2.71 -3.61 -20.45
CA GLU A 352 -1.77 -3.33 -21.53
C GLU A 352 -0.89 -2.10 -21.21
N ALA A 353 0.16 -1.92 -22.00
CA ALA A 353 1.10 -0.80 -21.85
C ALA A 353 0.43 0.58 -22.00
N ASP A 354 -0.64 0.68 -22.80
CA ASP A 354 -1.47 1.87 -22.96
C ASP A 354 -2.46 2.09 -21.80
N LYS A 355 -2.35 1.29 -20.73
CA LYS A 355 -3.20 1.27 -19.55
C LYS A 355 -4.64 0.76 -19.81
N SER A 356 -4.98 0.38 -21.02
CA SER A 356 -6.25 -0.29 -21.28
C SER A 356 -6.29 -1.65 -20.56
N ILE A 357 -7.50 -2.06 -20.16
CA ILE A 357 -7.71 -3.32 -19.43
C ILE A 357 -8.55 -4.22 -20.30
N PHE A 358 -7.99 -5.37 -20.67
CA PHE A 358 -8.72 -6.42 -21.36
C PHE A 358 -9.30 -7.39 -20.34
N THR A 359 -10.58 -7.73 -20.50
CA THR A 359 -11.29 -8.66 -19.61
C THR A 359 -12.04 -9.69 -20.42
N VAL A 360 -11.82 -10.95 -20.11
CA VAL A 360 -12.52 -12.08 -20.72
C VAL A 360 -13.62 -12.56 -19.78
N PHE A 361 -14.84 -12.59 -20.29
CA PHE A 361 -16.02 -13.13 -19.63
C PHE A 361 -16.31 -14.52 -20.17
N THR A 362 -15.97 -15.54 -19.38
CA THR A 362 -16.17 -16.94 -19.75
C THR A 362 -17.65 -17.32 -19.63
N GLU A 363 -18.12 -18.20 -20.51
CA GLU A 363 -19.51 -18.67 -20.56
C GLU A 363 -20.54 -17.52 -20.50
N THR A 364 -20.24 -16.43 -21.20
CA THR A 364 -21.01 -15.17 -21.12
C THR A 364 -21.29 -14.65 -22.52
N ASP A 365 -22.58 -14.55 -22.85
CA ASP A 365 -23.05 -14.01 -24.12
C ASP A 365 -22.92 -12.47 -24.21
N LEU A 366 -23.16 -11.90 -25.37
CA LEU A 366 -23.03 -10.47 -25.63
C LEU A 366 -23.91 -9.63 -24.68
N ARG A 367 -25.15 -10.06 -24.44
CA ARG A 367 -26.10 -9.32 -23.61
C ARG A 367 -25.67 -9.29 -22.13
N ALA A 368 -25.29 -10.44 -21.59
CA ALA A 368 -24.80 -10.55 -20.22
C ALA A 368 -23.45 -9.82 -20.05
N ALA A 369 -22.56 -9.93 -21.04
CA ALA A 369 -21.29 -9.23 -21.04
C ALA A 369 -21.46 -7.69 -21.03
N HIS A 370 -22.44 -7.16 -21.79
CA HIS A 370 -22.77 -5.73 -21.75
C HIS A 370 -23.21 -5.27 -20.36
N VAL A 371 -24.01 -6.07 -19.66
CA VAL A 371 -24.46 -5.71 -18.29
C VAL A 371 -23.27 -5.65 -17.33
N VAL A 372 -22.39 -6.65 -17.38
CA VAL A 372 -21.22 -6.70 -16.51
C VAL A 372 -20.24 -5.57 -16.85
N ALA A 373 -19.92 -5.38 -18.13
CA ALA A 373 -18.99 -4.35 -18.58
C ALA A 373 -19.48 -2.94 -18.22
N ARG A 374 -20.78 -2.64 -18.42
CA ARG A 374 -21.38 -1.35 -18.01
C ARG A 374 -21.31 -1.15 -16.49
N ARG A 375 -21.56 -2.20 -15.70
CA ARG A 375 -21.42 -2.12 -14.24
C ARG A 375 -20.00 -1.78 -13.85
N ILE A 376 -18.99 -2.45 -14.41
CA ILE A 376 -17.58 -2.17 -14.15
C ILE A 376 -17.24 -0.73 -14.56
N ALA A 377 -17.59 -0.31 -15.75
CA ALA A 377 -17.35 1.06 -16.24
C ALA A 377 -18.01 2.12 -15.36
N SER A 378 -19.25 1.89 -14.92
CA SER A 378 -19.96 2.80 -14.02
C SER A 378 -19.25 2.93 -12.64
N VAL A 379 -18.70 1.82 -12.13
CA VAL A 379 -17.94 1.85 -10.87
C VAL A 379 -16.61 2.58 -11.09
N LEU A 380 -15.88 2.30 -12.17
CA LEU A 380 -14.65 3.03 -12.52
C LEU A 380 -14.92 4.54 -12.60
N LYS A 381 -15.95 4.95 -13.34
CA LYS A 381 -16.31 6.36 -13.48
C LYS A 381 -16.69 7.06 -12.17
N LYS A 382 -17.36 6.37 -11.24
CA LYS A 382 -17.81 6.94 -9.96
C LYS A 382 -16.74 6.95 -8.88
N VAL A 383 -15.87 5.95 -8.90
CA VAL A 383 -14.93 5.66 -7.80
C VAL A 383 -13.57 6.30 -8.05
N MET A 384 -13.18 6.49 -9.31
CA MET A 384 -11.88 7.04 -9.67
C MET A 384 -11.94 8.57 -9.71
N LEU A 385 -10.96 9.22 -9.07
CA LEU A 385 -10.72 10.66 -9.19
C LEU A 385 -9.59 10.87 -10.20
N THR A 386 -9.73 11.89 -11.04
CA THR A 386 -8.62 12.35 -11.88
C THR A 386 -7.60 13.12 -11.04
N THR A 387 -6.36 13.22 -11.50
CA THR A 387 -5.27 14.01 -10.87
C THR A 387 -5.67 15.46 -10.60
N ASP A 388 -6.60 16.00 -11.41
CA ASP A 388 -7.15 17.37 -11.25
C ASP A 388 -8.29 17.47 -10.22
N GLY A 389 -8.52 16.41 -9.43
CA GLY A 389 -9.59 16.40 -8.42
C GLY A 389 -11.01 16.35 -8.97
N LYS A 390 -11.18 16.21 -10.29
CA LYS A 390 -12.50 16.03 -10.91
C LYS A 390 -12.98 14.60 -10.73
N ALA A 391 -14.20 14.42 -10.30
CA ALA A 391 -14.83 13.12 -10.18
C ALA A 391 -14.99 12.44 -11.56
N GLY A 392 -14.49 11.23 -11.70
CA GLY A 392 -14.73 10.36 -12.84
C GLY A 392 -13.60 10.34 -13.86
N VAL A 393 -13.03 9.16 -14.04
CA VAL A 393 -12.16 8.87 -15.18
C VAL A 393 -13.04 8.57 -16.38
N GLU A 394 -12.80 9.25 -17.50
CA GLU A 394 -13.44 8.90 -18.74
C GLU A 394 -13.08 7.46 -19.12
N THR A 395 -14.07 6.60 -19.11
CA THR A 395 -13.91 5.18 -19.39
C THR A 395 -14.74 4.83 -20.62
N ALA A 396 -14.07 4.44 -21.68
CA ALA A 396 -14.71 3.91 -22.87
C ALA A 396 -14.65 2.39 -22.88
N VAL A 397 -15.70 1.72 -23.31
CA VAL A 397 -15.80 0.26 -23.36
C VAL A 397 -16.11 -0.19 -24.76
N THR A 398 -15.25 -1.05 -25.31
CA THR A 398 -15.54 -1.85 -26.51
C THR A 398 -15.71 -3.31 -26.10
N LEU A 399 -16.62 -4.03 -26.75
CA LEU A 399 -16.97 -5.39 -26.41
C LEU A 399 -17.28 -6.21 -27.66
N ALA A 400 -16.75 -7.43 -27.69
CA ALA A 400 -17.05 -8.41 -28.73
C ALA A 400 -17.33 -9.78 -28.11
N THR A 401 -18.19 -10.55 -28.79
CA THR A 401 -18.45 -11.95 -28.44
C THR A 401 -17.90 -12.85 -29.53
N LEU A 402 -17.39 -14.00 -29.15
CA LEU A 402 -16.90 -15.05 -30.06
C LEU A 402 -18.01 -15.46 -31.01
N LYS A 403 -17.72 -15.43 -32.29
CA LYS A 403 -18.59 -15.93 -33.36
C LYS A 403 -18.09 -17.29 -33.87
N PRO A 404 -18.94 -18.10 -34.47
CA PRO A 404 -18.47 -19.33 -35.13
C PRO A 404 -17.34 -19.03 -36.11
N SER A 405 -16.27 -19.82 -36.03
CA SER A 405 -15.06 -19.69 -36.88
C SER A 405 -14.21 -18.44 -36.59
N ASP A 406 -14.42 -17.75 -35.50
CA ASP A 406 -13.50 -16.67 -35.06
C ASP A 406 -12.16 -17.26 -34.58
N SER A 407 -11.06 -16.61 -34.96
CA SER A 407 -9.79 -16.76 -34.25
C SER A 407 -9.69 -15.74 -33.11
N THR A 408 -8.72 -15.93 -32.23
CA THR A 408 -8.42 -14.95 -31.19
C THR A 408 -8.12 -13.58 -31.79
N GLU A 409 -7.36 -13.54 -32.89
CA GLU A 409 -7.00 -12.30 -33.59
C GLU A 409 -8.24 -11.59 -34.14
N SER A 410 -9.17 -12.32 -34.79
CA SER A 410 -10.39 -11.73 -35.32
C SER A 410 -11.32 -11.22 -34.22
N LEU A 411 -11.40 -11.93 -33.09
CA LEU A 411 -12.16 -11.51 -31.92
C LEU A 411 -11.59 -10.22 -31.33
N VAL A 412 -10.26 -10.14 -31.16
CA VAL A 412 -9.57 -8.98 -30.58
C VAL A 412 -9.60 -7.78 -31.53
N ALA A 413 -9.42 -7.97 -32.82
CA ALA A 413 -9.49 -6.90 -33.84
C ALA A 413 -10.77 -6.09 -33.70
N ARG A 414 -11.91 -6.75 -33.48
CA ARG A 414 -13.21 -6.09 -33.30
C ARG A 414 -13.32 -5.15 -32.10
N ILE A 415 -12.49 -5.31 -31.07
CA ILE A 415 -12.50 -4.42 -29.89
C ILE A 415 -11.39 -3.38 -29.94
N VAL A 416 -10.40 -3.55 -30.82
CA VAL A 416 -9.31 -2.60 -31.01
C VAL A 416 -9.65 -1.60 -32.10
N GLU A 417 -10.30 -2.04 -33.20
CA GLU A 417 -10.63 -1.24 -34.37
C GLU A 417 -11.92 -0.40 -34.23
N GLU A 418 -12.88 -0.81 -33.37
CA GLU A 418 -14.05 0.03 -33.08
C GLU A 418 -13.67 1.22 -32.20
N PRO A 419 -14.04 2.46 -32.62
CA PRO A 419 -13.88 3.61 -31.73
C PRO A 419 -14.70 3.38 -30.43
N PRO A 420 -14.15 3.70 -29.25
CA PRO A 420 -14.83 3.45 -28.00
C PRO A 420 -16.16 4.21 -27.95
N LYS A 421 -17.25 3.52 -27.67
CA LYS A 421 -18.54 4.16 -27.39
C LYS A 421 -18.49 4.74 -25.99
N PRO A 422 -18.84 6.02 -25.80
CA PRO A 422 -18.94 6.62 -24.48
C PRO A 422 -19.94 5.84 -23.63
N ALA A 423 -19.54 5.52 -22.40
CA ALA A 423 -20.34 4.75 -21.43
C ALA A 423 -21.40 5.61 -20.73
#